data_acc11810a33ca526001fec4cc0ed7579
#
_entry.id   acc11810a33ca526001fec4cc0ed7579
#
_cell.length_a   1.000
_cell.length_b   1.000
_cell.length_c   1.000
_cell.angle_alpha   90.00
_cell.angle_beta   90.00
_cell.angle_gamma   90.00
#
_symmetry.space_group_name_H-M   'P 1'
#
loop_
_entity.id
_entity.type
_entity.pdbx_description
1 polymer ?
#
loop_
_entity_poly.entity_id
_entity_poly.type
_entity_poly.pdbx_seq_one_letter_code
_entity_poly.pdbx_strand_id
1 'polypeptide(L)'
;MEHLSKAQIKWVRSLQQKKFRDAEGVFVAEGAKCVNDLQEAFELVLLITPDNASTTEIEQMSSLRNPQGTIGVFKKRETKQPLSNGLIVALDGVQDPGNLGTIIRTCDWFGIYDVICSRDTADCYNPKVVQATMGALARVHVHYVEDLSQVLQKYNAAGYLIYGTLLEGTNMYNEGSIPTKDKGIIVMGNEGKGLSQAVRSLVTHPLLIPSYHIGDSTSESLNVSIATAIVLAEFRRDSATSNDNNNHLK
;
A
#
# COMPACT_ATOMS: atom_id res chain seq x y z
N MET A 1 32.57 -11.84 1.93
CA MET A 1 31.37 -12.71 1.99
C MET A 1 31.59 -13.93 1.11
N GLU A 2 30.99 -15.07 1.45
CA GLU A 2 31.06 -16.27 0.61
C GLU A 2 30.23 -16.06 -0.66
N HIS A 3 30.73 -16.56 -1.82
CA HIS A 3 30.04 -16.42 -3.11
C HIS A 3 28.76 -17.29 -3.13
N LEU A 4 27.69 -16.77 -3.79
CA LEU A 4 26.42 -17.50 -3.85
C LEU A 4 26.54 -18.82 -4.60
N SER A 5 25.91 -19.85 -4.05
CA SER A 5 25.76 -21.15 -4.72
C SER A 5 24.71 -21.07 -5.83
N LYS A 6 24.82 -21.93 -6.83
CA LYS A 6 23.80 -22.07 -7.91
C LYS A 6 22.40 -22.37 -7.36
N ALA A 7 22.32 -23.07 -6.23
CA ALA A 7 21.04 -23.37 -5.56
C ALA A 7 20.39 -22.10 -5.00
N GLN A 8 21.16 -21.24 -4.36
CA GLN A 8 20.67 -19.94 -3.85
C GLN A 8 20.21 -19.03 -4.97
N ILE A 9 20.96 -18.92 -6.07
CA ILE A 9 20.57 -18.12 -7.25
C ILE A 9 19.22 -18.61 -7.80
N LYS A 10 19.06 -19.94 -7.97
CA LYS A 10 17.80 -20.53 -8.44
C LYS A 10 16.66 -20.28 -7.47
N TRP A 11 16.91 -20.38 -6.17
CA TRP A 11 15.95 -20.12 -5.12
C TRP A 11 15.47 -18.66 -5.16
N VAL A 12 16.37 -17.67 -5.13
CA VAL A 12 16.00 -16.24 -5.19
C VAL A 12 15.19 -15.94 -6.44
N ARG A 13 15.61 -16.44 -7.61
CA ARG A 13 14.86 -16.29 -8.85
C ARG A 13 13.43 -16.85 -8.74
N SER A 14 13.23 -17.97 -8.05
CA SER A 14 11.90 -18.57 -7.89
C SER A 14 10.94 -17.68 -7.08
N LEU A 15 11.47 -16.85 -6.17
CA LEU A 15 10.69 -15.94 -5.33
C LEU A 15 9.97 -14.82 -6.10
N GLN A 16 10.23 -14.66 -7.40
CA GLN A 16 9.42 -13.82 -8.27
C GLN A 16 7.96 -14.33 -8.36
N GLN A 17 7.73 -15.65 -8.13
CA GLN A 17 6.40 -16.25 -8.15
C GLN A 17 5.81 -16.31 -6.73
N LYS A 18 4.54 -15.91 -6.58
CA LYS A 18 3.82 -15.85 -5.30
C LYS A 18 3.86 -17.19 -4.54
N LYS A 19 3.64 -18.31 -5.25
CA LYS A 19 3.60 -19.65 -4.64
C LYS A 19 4.87 -20.01 -3.86
N PHE A 20 6.05 -19.57 -4.35
CA PHE A 20 7.32 -19.84 -3.66
C PHE A 20 7.53 -18.87 -2.49
N ARG A 21 7.16 -17.60 -2.65
CA ARG A 21 7.19 -16.64 -1.55
C ARG A 21 6.29 -17.08 -0.38
N ASP A 22 5.11 -17.63 -0.70
CA ASP A 22 4.17 -18.11 0.32
C ASP A 22 4.66 -19.37 1.00
N ALA A 23 5.21 -20.33 0.24
CA ALA A 23 5.76 -21.57 0.77
C ALA A 23 6.97 -21.32 1.72
N GLU A 24 7.83 -20.38 1.36
CA GLU A 24 9.04 -20.04 2.12
C GLU A 24 8.81 -18.96 3.19
N GLY A 25 7.66 -18.28 3.18
CA GLY A 25 7.38 -17.18 4.08
C GLY A 25 8.28 -15.96 3.89
N VAL A 26 8.80 -15.74 2.66
CA VAL A 26 9.77 -14.66 2.36
C VAL A 26 9.33 -13.82 1.17
N PHE A 27 9.99 -12.67 1.00
CA PHE A 27 9.84 -11.81 -0.17
C PHE A 27 11.18 -11.18 -0.58
N VAL A 28 11.21 -10.58 -1.77
CA VAL A 28 12.42 -9.98 -2.36
C VAL A 28 12.23 -8.48 -2.50
N ALA A 29 13.28 -7.74 -2.17
CA ALA A 29 13.41 -6.31 -2.44
C ALA A 29 14.69 -6.04 -3.22
N GLU A 30 14.65 -5.05 -4.13
CA GLU A 30 15.77 -4.67 -4.97
C GLU A 30 16.12 -3.19 -4.81
N GLY A 31 17.43 -2.88 -4.89
CA GLY A 31 17.99 -1.56 -4.71
C GLY A 31 18.43 -1.26 -3.28
N ALA A 32 19.64 -0.71 -3.14
CA ALA A 32 20.30 -0.50 -1.83
C ALA A 32 19.43 0.29 -0.85
N LYS A 33 18.79 1.39 -1.31
CA LYS A 33 17.91 2.19 -0.46
C LYS A 33 16.72 1.38 0.06
N CYS A 34 16.00 0.69 -0.85
CA CYS A 34 14.82 -0.11 -0.47
C CYS A 34 15.20 -1.23 0.49
N VAL A 35 16.31 -1.92 0.23
CA VAL A 35 16.84 -2.99 1.10
C VAL A 35 17.19 -2.44 2.48
N ASN A 36 17.89 -1.31 2.57
CA ASN A 36 18.25 -0.70 3.85
C ASN A 36 17.01 -0.27 4.66
N ASP A 37 16.03 0.39 4.02
CA ASP A 37 14.79 0.81 4.69
C ASP A 37 14.03 -0.41 5.25
N LEU A 38 14.01 -1.52 4.51
CA LEU A 38 13.31 -2.74 4.94
C LEU A 38 14.04 -3.51 6.05
N GLN A 39 15.36 -3.44 6.14
CA GLN A 39 16.13 -4.07 7.22
C GLN A 39 15.78 -3.53 8.61
N GLU A 40 15.26 -2.31 8.70
CA GLU A 40 14.83 -1.73 9.98
C GLU A 40 13.57 -2.42 10.56
N ALA A 41 12.81 -3.12 9.72
CA ALA A 41 11.48 -3.61 10.08
C ALA A 41 11.23 -5.10 9.77
N PHE A 42 12.08 -5.70 8.95
CA PHE A 42 11.97 -7.10 8.54
C PHE A 42 13.26 -7.87 8.79
N GLU A 43 13.14 -9.14 9.16
CA GLU A 43 14.30 -10.03 9.30
C GLU A 43 14.91 -10.31 7.92
N LEU A 44 16.18 -9.94 7.75
CA LEU A 44 16.95 -10.24 6.55
C LEU A 44 17.40 -11.69 6.56
N VAL A 45 17.06 -12.44 5.52
CA VAL A 45 17.45 -13.84 5.31
C VAL A 45 18.70 -13.94 4.45
N LEU A 46 18.79 -13.13 3.39
CA LEU A 46 19.94 -13.14 2.48
C LEU A 46 20.14 -11.74 1.88
N LEU A 47 21.37 -11.25 1.91
CA LEU A 47 21.80 -10.04 1.23
C LEU A 47 22.69 -10.42 0.03
N ILE A 48 22.39 -9.88 -1.13
CA ILE A 48 23.10 -10.08 -2.38
C ILE A 48 23.63 -8.74 -2.84
N THR A 49 24.92 -8.68 -3.07
CA THR A 49 25.65 -7.48 -3.52
C THR A 49 26.74 -7.91 -4.52
N PRO A 50 27.41 -6.99 -5.21
CA PRO A 50 28.56 -7.31 -6.05
C PRO A 50 29.72 -8.01 -5.34
N ASP A 51 29.73 -8.00 -3.99
CA ASP A 51 30.78 -8.68 -3.20
C ASP A 51 30.57 -10.20 -3.12
N ASN A 52 29.35 -10.71 -3.37
CA ASN A 52 29.02 -12.13 -3.25
C ASN A 52 28.30 -12.71 -4.49
N ALA A 53 28.02 -11.88 -5.50
CA ALA A 53 27.44 -12.32 -6.78
C ALA A 53 27.97 -11.47 -7.92
N SER A 54 28.21 -12.09 -9.07
CA SER A 54 28.58 -11.38 -10.29
C SER A 54 27.38 -10.60 -10.87
N THR A 55 27.64 -9.62 -11.72
CA THR A 55 26.60 -8.84 -12.42
C THR A 55 25.61 -9.75 -13.15
N THR A 56 26.10 -10.77 -13.86
CA THR A 56 25.26 -11.73 -14.58
C THR A 56 24.35 -12.53 -13.66
N GLU A 57 24.83 -12.91 -12.47
CA GLU A 57 24.03 -13.62 -11.48
C GLU A 57 22.96 -12.73 -10.86
N ILE A 58 23.29 -11.46 -10.57
CA ILE A 58 22.33 -10.46 -10.10
C ILE A 58 21.25 -10.23 -11.17
N GLU A 59 21.61 -10.10 -12.42
CA GLU A 59 20.67 -9.98 -13.55
C GLU A 59 19.70 -11.16 -13.64
N GLN A 60 20.19 -12.38 -13.40
CA GLN A 60 19.35 -13.60 -13.41
C GLN A 60 18.32 -13.63 -12.26
N MET A 61 18.64 -13.02 -11.13
CA MET A 61 17.78 -12.99 -9.94
C MET A 61 16.81 -11.79 -9.95
N SER A 62 17.19 -10.70 -10.60
CA SER A 62 16.43 -9.46 -10.63
C SER A 62 15.10 -9.57 -11.37
N SER A 63 14.09 -8.87 -10.87
CA SER A 63 12.81 -8.62 -11.53
C SER A 63 12.80 -7.31 -12.32
N LEU A 64 13.84 -6.49 -12.17
CA LEU A 64 13.95 -5.17 -12.79
C LEU A 64 14.57 -5.25 -14.18
N ARG A 65 14.11 -4.39 -15.07
CA ARG A 65 14.72 -4.23 -16.41
C ARG A 65 16.17 -3.75 -16.31
N ASN A 66 16.45 -2.91 -15.31
CA ASN A 66 17.79 -2.39 -15.01
C ASN A 66 18.12 -2.75 -13.55
N PRO A 67 18.80 -3.86 -13.29
CA PRO A 67 19.16 -4.30 -11.95
C PRO A 67 20.02 -3.26 -11.22
N GLN A 68 19.75 -3.06 -9.92
CA GLN A 68 20.44 -2.04 -9.11
C GLN A 68 21.59 -2.59 -8.25
N GLY A 69 22.03 -3.81 -8.51
CA GLY A 69 23.19 -4.42 -7.87
C GLY A 69 22.98 -4.92 -6.43
N THR A 70 21.89 -4.57 -5.78
CA THR A 70 21.59 -5.03 -4.42
C THR A 70 20.22 -5.70 -4.38
N ILE A 71 20.16 -6.92 -3.81
CA ILE A 71 18.92 -7.67 -3.60
C ILE A 71 18.89 -8.16 -2.15
N GLY A 72 17.78 -7.92 -1.46
CA GLY A 72 17.52 -8.46 -0.13
C GLY A 72 16.36 -9.46 -0.16
N VAL A 73 16.54 -10.59 0.52
CA VAL A 73 15.44 -11.53 0.81
C VAL A 73 15.08 -11.38 2.27
N PHE A 74 13.79 -11.16 2.56
CA PHE A 74 13.28 -10.87 3.88
C PHE A 74 12.17 -11.84 4.27
N LYS A 75 12.03 -12.13 5.57
CA LYS A 75 10.85 -12.84 6.08
C LYS A 75 9.61 -11.94 5.98
N LYS A 76 8.48 -12.51 5.60
CA LYS A 76 7.19 -11.82 5.66
C LYS A 76 6.79 -11.54 7.11
N ARG A 77 6.08 -10.43 7.33
CA ARG A 77 5.42 -10.20 8.62
C ARG A 77 4.26 -11.15 8.82
N GLU A 78 4.06 -11.61 10.05
CA GLU A 78 2.79 -12.20 10.45
C GLU A 78 1.71 -11.12 10.42
N THR A 79 0.58 -11.45 9.81
CA THR A 79 -0.56 -10.54 9.73
C THR A 79 -1.24 -10.48 11.10
N LYS A 80 -1.02 -9.39 11.83
CA LYS A 80 -1.80 -9.07 13.04
C LYS A 80 -2.97 -8.21 12.63
N GLN A 81 -4.07 -8.23 13.41
CA GLN A 81 -5.19 -7.34 13.13
C GLN A 81 -4.75 -5.87 13.28
N PRO A 82 -5.28 -4.95 12.46
CA PRO A 82 -4.98 -3.53 12.58
C PRO A 82 -5.31 -3.04 13.99
N LEU A 83 -4.38 -2.33 14.62
CA LEU A 83 -4.50 -1.86 16.00
C LEU A 83 -4.58 -0.33 16.09
N SER A 84 -4.49 0.38 14.97
CA SER A 84 -4.47 1.84 15.01
C SER A 84 -5.83 2.41 15.46
N ASN A 85 -5.77 3.38 16.37
CA ASN A 85 -6.93 4.18 16.74
C ASN A 85 -7.14 5.39 15.81
N GLY A 86 -6.40 5.45 14.70
CA GLY A 86 -6.37 6.57 13.77
C GLY A 86 -7.13 6.32 12.47
N LEU A 87 -6.66 6.97 11.41
CA LEU A 87 -7.12 6.72 10.06
C LEU A 87 -6.55 5.40 9.54
N ILE A 88 -7.40 4.66 8.84
CA ILE A 88 -7.07 3.41 8.17
C ILE A 88 -7.48 3.55 6.70
N VAL A 89 -6.70 3.01 5.79
CA VAL A 89 -7.11 2.85 4.38
C VAL A 89 -7.54 1.41 4.16
N ALA A 90 -8.70 1.21 3.55
CA ALA A 90 -9.19 -0.10 3.15
C ALA A 90 -9.26 -0.19 1.63
N LEU A 91 -8.80 -1.31 1.06
CA LEU A 91 -8.72 -1.54 -0.38
C LEU A 91 -9.63 -2.71 -0.76
N ASP A 92 -10.67 -2.41 -1.54
CA ASP A 92 -11.66 -3.37 -2.01
C ASP A 92 -11.33 -3.79 -3.44
N GLY A 93 -10.44 -4.78 -3.57
CA GLY A 93 -10.08 -5.38 -4.85
C GLY A 93 -9.18 -4.51 -5.74
N VAL A 94 -8.25 -3.73 -5.18
CA VAL A 94 -7.22 -3.02 -5.96
C VAL A 94 -6.24 -4.04 -6.53
N GLN A 95 -6.31 -4.30 -7.85
CA GLN A 95 -5.60 -5.41 -8.49
C GLN A 95 -4.29 -5.04 -9.15
N ASP A 96 -4.10 -3.78 -9.56
CA ASP A 96 -2.85 -3.36 -10.17
C ASP A 96 -1.72 -3.22 -9.13
N PRO A 97 -0.59 -3.94 -9.31
CA PRO A 97 0.54 -3.88 -8.38
C PRO A 97 1.16 -2.48 -8.24
N GLY A 98 1.16 -1.68 -9.31
CA GLY A 98 1.68 -0.32 -9.31
C GLY A 98 0.80 0.61 -8.46
N ASN A 99 -0.53 0.47 -8.59
CA ASN A 99 -1.48 1.21 -7.78
C ASN A 99 -1.34 0.86 -6.30
N LEU A 100 -1.31 -0.44 -5.96
CA LEU A 100 -1.13 -0.86 -4.56
C LEU A 100 0.17 -0.30 -3.96
N GLY A 101 1.29 -0.42 -4.67
CA GLY A 101 2.57 0.09 -4.18
C GLY A 101 2.57 1.61 -4.00
N THR A 102 1.94 2.34 -4.93
CA THR A 102 1.78 3.80 -4.84
C THR A 102 0.89 4.19 -3.67
N ILE A 103 -0.22 3.46 -3.44
CA ILE A 103 -1.11 3.69 -2.28
C ILE A 103 -0.36 3.48 -0.97
N ILE A 104 0.39 2.37 -0.83
CA ILE A 104 1.19 2.09 0.38
C ILE A 104 2.18 3.23 0.64
N ARG A 105 2.89 3.70 -0.40
CA ARG A 105 3.82 4.83 -0.30
C ARG A 105 3.11 6.13 0.08
N THR A 106 1.93 6.37 -0.45
CA THR A 106 1.10 7.54 -0.12
C THR A 106 0.60 7.46 1.33
N CYS A 107 0.21 6.28 1.81
CA CYS A 107 -0.15 6.06 3.20
C CYS A 107 1.01 6.41 4.15
N ASP A 108 2.22 5.93 3.85
CA ASP A 108 3.43 6.30 4.59
C ASP A 108 3.64 7.82 4.66
N TRP A 109 3.52 8.50 3.53
CA TRP A 109 3.68 9.96 3.44
C TRP A 109 2.70 10.73 4.32
N PHE A 110 1.45 10.27 4.39
CA PHE A 110 0.40 10.90 5.18
C PHE A 110 0.24 10.32 6.60
N GLY A 111 1.17 9.48 7.06
CA GLY A 111 1.15 8.91 8.42
C GLY A 111 -0.01 7.96 8.66
N ILE A 112 -0.38 7.17 7.64
CA ILE A 112 -1.34 6.07 7.74
C ILE A 112 -0.56 4.77 7.88
N TYR A 113 -0.67 4.15 9.04
CA TYR A 113 0.16 2.98 9.36
C TYR A 113 -0.50 1.64 9.05
N ASP A 114 -1.83 1.60 8.89
CA ASP A 114 -2.57 0.37 8.61
C ASP A 114 -3.36 0.47 7.30
N VAL A 115 -3.15 -0.52 6.43
CA VAL A 115 -3.90 -0.73 5.19
C VAL A 115 -4.58 -2.09 5.26
N ILE A 116 -5.92 -2.13 5.17
CA ILE A 116 -6.70 -3.36 5.15
C ILE A 116 -7.03 -3.69 3.70
N CYS A 117 -6.66 -4.87 3.25
CA CYS A 117 -6.90 -5.33 1.88
C CYS A 117 -7.90 -6.48 1.86
N SER A 118 -8.87 -6.43 0.95
CA SER A 118 -9.64 -7.60 0.59
C SER A 118 -8.73 -8.68 -0.01
N ARG A 119 -9.19 -9.93 -0.01
CA ARG A 119 -8.42 -11.09 -0.47
C ARG A 119 -7.98 -11.00 -1.94
N ASP A 120 -8.76 -10.35 -2.77
CA ASP A 120 -8.52 -10.15 -4.21
C ASP A 120 -7.68 -8.92 -4.55
N THR A 121 -7.27 -8.15 -3.54
CA THR A 121 -6.27 -7.09 -3.70
C THR A 121 -4.89 -7.69 -4.02
N ALA A 122 -4.11 -7.01 -4.85
CA ALA A 122 -2.77 -7.43 -5.24
C ALA A 122 -1.88 -7.76 -4.01
N ASP A 123 -0.95 -8.70 -4.18
CA ASP A 123 -0.03 -9.12 -3.11
C ASP A 123 1.01 -8.03 -2.82
N CYS A 124 1.03 -7.48 -1.60
CA CYS A 124 1.97 -6.44 -1.18
C CYS A 124 3.44 -6.89 -1.24
N TYR A 125 3.70 -8.19 -1.21
CA TYR A 125 5.02 -8.79 -1.36
C TYR A 125 5.36 -9.17 -2.80
N ASN A 126 4.50 -8.83 -3.79
CA ASN A 126 4.87 -8.92 -5.20
C ASN A 126 6.07 -7.99 -5.48
N PRO A 127 7.13 -8.42 -6.18
CA PRO A 127 8.31 -7.59 -6.45
C PRO A 127 7.99 -6.22 -7.06
N LYS A 128 6.98 -6.12 -7.93
CA LYS A 128 6.53 -4.85 -8.49
C LYS A 128 5.92 -3.92 -7.45
N VAL A 129 5.15 -4.47 -6.49
CA VAL A 129 4.59 -3.70 -5.38
C VAL A 129 5.70 -3.23 -4.46
N VAL A 130 6.57 -4.15 -4.02
CA VAL A 130 7.71 -3.82 -3.14
C VAL A 130 8.54 -2.69 -3.73
N GLN A 131 8.85 -2.76 -5.02
CA GLN A 131 9.60 -1.71 -5.72
C GLN A 131 8.85 -0.37 -5.72
N ALA A 132 7.53 -0.38 -6.00
CA ALA A 132 6.72 0.83 -6.08
C ALA A 132 6.55 1.50 -4.70
N THR A 133 6.64 0.75 -3.60
CA THR A 133 6.55 1.31 -2.23
C THR A 133 7.77 2.14 -1.85
N MET A 134 8.91 1.97 -2.51
CA MET A 134 10.17 2.67 -2.18
C MET A 134 10.56 2.56 -0.70
N GLY A 135 10.36 1.37 -0.09
CA GLY A 135 10.67 1.10 1.33
C GLY A 135 9.52 1.40 2.31
N ALA A 136 8.39 1.97 1.88
CA ALA A 136 7.26 2.29 2.76
C ALA A 136 6.67 1.07 3.50
N LEU A 137 6.83 -0.15 2.96
CA LEU A 137 6.46 -1.39 3.65
C LEU A 137 7.14 -1.56 5.02
N ALA A 138 8.26 -0.88 5.28
CA ALA A 138 8.89 -0.88 6.59
C ALA A 138 7.98 -0.27 7.67
N ARG A 139 7.18 0.74 7.31
CA ARG A 139 6.38 1.57 8.22
C ARG A 139 4.88 1.32 8.11
N VAL A 140 4.40 0.88 6.93
CA VAL A 140 2.97 0.59 6.69
C VAL A 140 2.71 -0.90 6.82
N HIS A 141 1.71 -1.25 7.62
CA HIS A 141 1.26 -2.62 7.82
C HIS A 141 0.10 -2.94 6.88
N VAL A 142 0.26 -3.96 6.05
CA VAL A 142 -0.78 -4.40 5.11
C VAL A 142 -1.42 -5.68 5.65
N HIS A 143 -2.74 -5.63 5.87
CA HIS A 143 -3.54 -6.69 6.48
C HIS A 143 -4.53 -7.24 5.46
N TYR A 144 -4.34 -8.50 5.04
CA TYR A 144 -5.30 -9.18 4.19
C TYR A 144 -6.39 -9.84 5.01
N VAL A 145 -7.65 -9.62 4.63
CA VAL A 145 -8.82 -10.17 5.31
C VAL A 145 -9.67 -10.98 4.33
N GLU A 146 -10.28 -12.06 4.84
CA GLU A 146 -11.15 -12.93 4.02
C GLU A 146 -12.43 -12.21 3.59
N ASP A 147 -13.00 -11.40 4.48
CA ASP A 147 -14.22 -10.62 4.24
C ASP A 147 -14.05 -9.20 4.76
N LEU A 148 -13.82 -8.27 3.83
CA LEU A 148 -13.65 -6.86 4.14
C LEU A 148 -14.91 -6.25 4.73
N SER A 149 -16.09 -6.69 4.28
CA SER A 149 -17.36 -6.16 4.77
C SER A 149 -17.59 -6.47 6.25
N GLN A 150 -17.26 -7.67 6.71
CA GLN A 150 -17.33 -8.02 8.14
C GLN A 150 -16.37 -7.19 9.00
N VAL A 151 -15.18 -6.91 8.48
CA VAL A 151 -14.20 -6.06 9.19
C VAL A 151 -14.73 -4.63 9.30
N LEU A 152 -15.24 -4.07 8.21
CA LEU A 152 -15.84 -2.72 8.21
C LEU A 152 -17.04 -2.62 9.15
N GLN A 153 -17.91 -3.65 9.23
CA GLN A 153 -19.00 -3.68 10.19
C GLN A 153 -18.52 -3.61 11.64
N LYS A 154 -17.45 -4.35 11.99
CA LYS A 154 -16.87 -4.31 13.34
C LYS A 154 -16.34 -2.92 13.69
N TYR A 155 -15.64 -2.27 12.76
CA TYR A 155 -15.15 -0.91 12.96
C TYR A 155 -16.28 0.11 13.06
N ASN A 156 -17.31 -0.01 12.23
CA ASN A 156 -18.48 0.86 12.31
C ASN A 156 -19.19 0.73 13.67
N ALA A 157 -19.37 -0.49 14.16
CA ALA A 157 -19.93 -0.76 15.49
C ALA A 157 -19.04 -0.18 16.62
N ALA A 158 -17.73 -0.03 16.40
CA ALA A 158 -16.78 0.62 17.30
C ALA A 158 -16.71 2.15 17.12
N GLY A 159 -17.63 2.74 16.34
CA GLY A 159 -17.76 4.19 16.14
C GLY A 159 -16.80 4.78 15.11
N TYR A 160 -16.24 3.98 14.20
CA TYR A 160 -15.48 4.48 13.06
C TYR A 160 -16.42 4.90 11.94
N LEU A 161 -16.22 6.09 11.38
CA LEU A 161 -16.88 6.49 10.15
C LEU A 161 -16.21 5.78 8.96
N ILE A 162 -17.04 5.34 8.01
CA ILE A 162 -16.57 4.68 6.80
C ILE A 162 -16.77 5.65 5.63
N TYR A 163 -15.67 6.16 5.12
CA TYR A 163 -15.62 7.07 3.97
C TYR A 163 -15.38 6.25 2.70
N GLY A 164 -16.25 6.34 1.72
CA GLY A 164 -16.10 5.67 0.43
C GLY A 164 -16.06 6.68 -0.70
N THR A 165 -15.14 6.53 -1.66
CA THR A 165 -15.12 7.38 -2.85
C THR A 165 -16.13 6.86 -3.86
N LEU A 166 -17.17 7.67 -4.13
CA LEU A 166 -18.29 7.32 -5.01
C LEU A 166 -18.65 8.50 -5.93
N LEU A 167 -19.06 8.21 -7.16
CA LEU A 167 -19.45 9.24 -8.14
C LEU A 167 -20.69 10.02 -7.69
N GLU A 168 -21.60 9.39 -6.97
CA GLU A 168 -22.79 10.01 -6.37
C GLU A 168 -22.58 10.49 -4.94
N GLY A 169 -21.31 10.59 -4.49
CA GLY A 169 -20.97 11.09 -3.17
C GLY A 169 -21.15 12.61 -3.02
N THR A 170 -20.98 13.07 -1.78
CA THR A 170 -20.93 14.50 -1.47
C THR A 170 -19.55 15.04 -1.85
N ASN A 171 -19.51 16.22 -2.48
CA ASN A 171 -18.25 16.89 -2.77
C ASN A 171 -17.41 17.01 -1.50
N MET A 172 -16.24 16.37 -1.50
CA MET A 172 -15.39 16.25 -0.31
C MET A 172 -14.85 17.59 0.21
N TYR A 173 -14.91 18.65 -0.60
CA TYR A 173 -14.46 19.99 -0.24
C TYR A 173 -15.57 20.83 0.43
N ASN A 174 -16.81 20.34 0.49
CA ASN A 174 -17.88 21.02 1.18
C ASN A 174 -17.66 20.92 2.70
N GLU A 175 -18.05 21.99 3.42
CA GLU A 175 -18.02 22.00 4.87
C GLU A 175 -18.88 20.86 5.45
N GLY A 176 -18.35 20.13 6.43
CA GLY A 176 -19.02 19.00 7.07
C GLY A 176 -18.98 17.68 6.30
N SER A 177 -18.45 17.64 5.06
CA SER A 177 -18.31 16.38 4.30
C SER A 177 -17.39 15.37 5.00
N ILE A 178 -16.41 15.85 5.75
CA ILE A 178 -15.47 15.05 6.54
C ILE A 178 -15.57 15.51 8.00
N PRO A 179 -16.51 14.96 8.79
CA PRO A 179 -16.76 15.40 10.17
C PRO A 179 -15.64 15.05 11.14
N THR A 180 -14.82 14.05 10.83
CA THR A 180 -13.61 13.70 11.60
C THR A 180 -12.48 13.33 10.66
N LYS A 181 -11.29 13.92 10.88
CA LYS A 181 -10.12 13.75 10.02
C LYS A 181 -9.06 12.82 10.64
N ASP A 182 -9.13 12.56 11.94
CA ASP A 182 -8.09 11.81 12.65
C ASP A 182 -8.45 10.35 12.89
N LYS A 183 -9.73 9.98 12.77
CA LYS A 183 -10.22 8.62 13.00
C LYS A 183 -11.28 8.23 11.98
N GLY A 184 -11.11 7.09 11.33
CA GLY A 184 -12.05 6.56 10.36
C GLY A 184 -11.41 5.57 9.41
N ILE A 185 -12.20 5.03 8.50
CA ILE A 185 -11.73 4.14 7.44
C ILE A 185 -12.04 4.79 6.09
N ILE A 186 -11.02 4.98 5.27
CA ILE A 186 -11.14 5.46 3.90
C ILE A 186 -11.10 4.25 2.99
N VAL A 187 -12.19 3.96 2.29
CA VAL A 187 -12.31 2.79 1.43
C VAL A 187 -12.16 3.19 -0.03
N MET A 188 -11.20 2.54 -0.69
CA MET A 188 -10.92 2.71 -2.11
C MET A 188 -11.29 1.43 -2.86
N GLY A 189 -11.99 1.57 -3.97
CA GLY A 189 -12.49 0.45 -4.75
C GLY A 189 -11.56 -0.01 -5.88
N ASN A 190 -11.99 -1.08 -6.54
CA ASN A 190 -11.36 -1.62 -7.75
C ASN A 190 -11.36 -0.58 -8.89
N GLU A 191 -10.32 -0.59 -9.70
CA GLU A 191 -10.10 0.38 -10.79
C GLU A 191 -11.24 0.39 -11.83
N GLY A 192 -11.82 -0.77 -12.12
CA GLY A 192 -12.87 -0.91 -13.13
C GLY A 192 -14.29 -1.05 -12.57
N LYS A 193 -14.42 -1.63 -11.36
CA LYS A 193 -15.73 -1.98 -10.77
C LYS A 193 -16.13 -1.06 -9.62
N GLY A 194 -15.21 -0.24 -9.11
CA GLY A 194 -15.44 0.55 -7.90
C GLY A 194 -15.55 -0.32 -6.64
N LEU A 195 -16.33 0.13 -5.67
CA LEU A 195 -16.61 -0.64 -4.45
C LEU A 195 -17.57 -1.79 -4.72
N SER A 196 -17.30 -2.96 -4.11
CA SER A 196 -18.24 -4.07 -4.10
C SER A 196 -19.54 -3.68 -3.41
N GLN A 197 -20.67 -4.30 -3.80
CA GLN A 197 -21.98 -3.98 -3.24
C GLN A 197 -22.01 -4.16 -1.71
N ALA A 198 -21.35 -5.19 -1.19
CA ALA A 198 -21.28 -5.46 0.24
C ALA A 198 -20.54 -4.32 0.99
N VAL A 199 -19.42 -3.86 0.45
CA VAL A 199 -18.63 -2.76 1.04
C VAL A 199 -19.36 -1.43 0.87
N ARG A 200 -19.92 -1.16 -0.32
CA ARG A 200 -20.67 0.07 -0.62
C ARG A 200 -21.83 0.32 0.33
N SER A 201 -22.56 -0.74 0.71
CA SER A 201 -23.69 -0.63 1.65
C SER A 201 -23.28 -0.23 3.07
N LEU A 202 -22.00 -0.32 3.42
CA LEU A 202 -21.45 0.05 4.71
C LEU A 202 -20.84 1.46 4.74
N VAL A 203 -20.73 2.11 3.59
CA VAL A 203 -20.23 3.49 3.51
C VAL A 203 -21.20 4.41 4.23
N THR A 204 -20.74 5.06 5.29
CA THR A 204 -21.53 6.03 6.07
C THR A 204 -21.38 7.45 5.53
N HIS A 205 -20.26 7.76 4.89
CA HIS A 205 -19.91 9.07 4.34
C HIS A 205 -19.38 8.91 2.91
N PRO A 206 -20.29 8.92 1.91
CA PRO A 206 -19.88 8.86 0.51
C PRO A 206 -19.24 10.20 0.09
N LEU A 207 -18.01 10.13 -0.41
CA LEU A 207 -17.23 11.29 -0.85
C LEU A 207 -17.08 11.30 -2.37
N LEU A 208 -17.21 12.48 -2.96
CA LEU A 208 -16.94 12.75 -4.38
C LEU A 208 -15.71 13.66 -4.50
N ILE A 209 -14.74 13.25 -5.31
CA ILE A 209 -13.71 14.15 -5.84
C ILE A 209 -14.34 14.81 -7.08
N PRO A 210 -14.66 16.12 -7.05
CA PRO A 210 -15.37 16.76 -8.15
C PRO A 210 -14.51 16.82 -9.41
N SER A 211 -15.11 16.54 -10.57
CA SER A 211 -14.52 16.87 -11.85
C SER A 211 -14.81 18.33 -12.19
N TYR A 212 -13.81 19.04 -12.67
CA TYR A 212 -13.93 20.42 -13.14
C TYR A 212 -13.98 20.52 -14.66
N HIS A 213 -14.11 19.38 -15.34
CA HIS A 213 -14.24 19.36 -16.79
C HIS A 213 -15.60 19.94 -17.23
N ILE A 214 -15.56 20.84 -18.22
CA ILE A 214 -16.73 21.43 -18.83
C ILE A 214 -16.96 20.76 -20.19
N GLY A 215 -17.99 19.93 -20.30
CA GLY A 215 -18.34 19.21 -21.52
C GLY A 215 -18.72 17.75 -21.31
N ASP A 216 -19.20 17.08 -22.36
CA ASP A 216 -19.77 15.74 -22.28
C ASP A 216 -18.72 14.61 -22.36
N SER A 217 -17.44 14.93 -22.61
CA SER A 217 -16.36 13.96 -22.78
C SER A 217 -15.28 14.17 -21.72
N THR A 218 -15.32 13.40 -20.66
CA THR A 218 -14.28 13.35 -19.62
C THR A 218 -13.93 11.90 -19.28
N SER A 219 -12.83 11.69 -18.56
CA SER A 219 -12.53 10.41 -17.96
C SER A 219 -13.62 10.03 -16.95
N GLU A 220 -14.09 8.79 -17.00
CA GLU A 220 -15.16 8.31 -16.11
C GLU A 220 -14.72 8.27 -14.64
N SER A 221 -13.42 8.14 -14.39
CA SER A 221 -12.85 8.09 -13.04
C SER A 221 -11.38 8.50 -13.04
N LEU A 222 -10.86 8.83 -11.84
CA LEU A 222 -9.43 8.97 -11.60
C LEU A 222 -8.79 7.61 -11.34
N ASN A 223 -7.50 7.49 -11.63
CA ASN A 223 -6.70 6.37 -11.17
C ASN A 223 -6.81 6.26 -9.64
N VAL A 224 -6.99 5.03 -9.11
CA VAL A 224 -7.26 4.79 -7.68
C VAL A 224 -6.16 5.30 -6.76
N SER A 225 -4.89 5.20 -7.16
CA SER A 225 -3.78 5.71 -6.34
C SER A 225 -3.74 7.23 -6.30
N ILE A 226 -4.10 7.90 -7.40
CA ILE A 226 -4.25 9.37 -7.45
C ILE A 226 -5.45 9.81 -6.60
N ALA A 227 -6.60 9.15 -6.74
CA ALA A 227 -7.77 9.43 -5.92
C ALA A 227 -7.44 9.28 -4.42
N THR A 228 -6.72 8.20 -4.04
CA THR A 228 -6.25 7.99 -2.67
C THR A 228 -5.39 9.17 -2.18
N ALA A 229 -4.45 9.64 -2.98
CA ALA A 229 -3.58 10.75 -2.61
C ALA A 229 -4.37 12.04 -2.37
N ILE A 230 -5.35 12.35 -3.23
CA ILE A 230 -6.21 13.53 -3.09
C ILE A 230 -7.03 13.45 -1.80
N VAL A 231 -7.66 12.28 -1.53
CA VAL A 231 -8.45 12.08 -0.32
C VAL A 231 -7.59 12.24 0.93
N LEU A 232 -6.43 11.56 0.98
CA LEU A 232 -5.54 11.65 2.14
C LEU A 232 -4.99 13.06 2.36
N ALA A 233 -4.69 13.80 1.29
CA ALA A 233 -4.28 15.20 1.38
C ALA A 233 -5.38 16.07 2.02
N GLU A 234 -6.66 15.86 1.66
CA GLU A 234 -7.78 16.58 2.24
C GLU A 234 -7.98 16.22 3.72
N PHE A 235 -7.86 14.94 4.08
CA PHE A 235 -7.93 14.52 5.48
C PHE A 235 -6.79 15.12 6.35
N ARG A 236 -5.64 15.44 5.76
CA ARG A 236 -4.48 16.01 6.47
C ARG A 236 -4.33 17.52 6.31
N ARG A 237 -5.19 18.19 5.52
CA ARG A 237 -5.05 19.61 5.19
C ARG A 237 -4.94 20.53 6.41
N ASP A 238 -5.74 20.29 7.45
CA ASP A 238 -5.77 21.16 8.63
C ASP A 238 -4.80 20.71 9.74
N SER A 239 -4.36 19.44 9.72
CA SER A 239 -3.39 18.92 10.70
C SER A 239 -1.99 19.52 10.51
N ALA A 240 -1.65 20.01 9.32
CA ALA A 240 -0.36 20.63 9.03
C ALA A 240 -0.21 22.01 9.71
N THR A 241 -1.31 22.75 9.90
CA THR A 241 -1.27 24.09 10.50
C THR A 241 -1.06 24.09 12.02
N SER A 242 -1.31 22.96 12.71
CA SER A 242 -1.07 22.81 14.14
C SER A 242 0.36 22.38 14.50
N ASN A 243 1.17 21.95 13.53
CA ASN A 243 2.55 21.48 13.72
C ASN A 243 3.64 22.51 13.40
N ASP A 244 3.30 23.73 12.99
CA ASP A 244 4.27 24.79 12.67
C ASP A 244 5.07 25.33 13.87
N ASN A 245 4.88 24.75 15.07
CA ASN A 245 5.66 25.07 16.27
C ASN A 245 6.75 24.05 16.63
N ASN A 246 7.00 23.02 15.80
CA ASN A 246 8.13 22.11 16.04
C ASN A 246 8.95 21.90 14.77
N ASN A 247 10.03 22.71 14.69
CA ASN A 247 11.24 22.48 13.89
C ASN A 247 11.58 21.00 13.73
N HIS A 248 11.50 20.46 12.51
CA HIS A 248 12.38 19.37 12.04
C HIS A 248 12.31 19.29 10.51
N LEU A 249 12.95 20.27 9.87
CA LEU A 249 13.60 20.02 8.58
C LEU A 249 15.09 19.84 8.90
N LYS A 250 15.53 18.59 8.97
CA LYS A 250 16.93 18.20 8.79
C LYS A 250 17.03 17.14 7.73
#